data_89a66e48ed99e45dc37d2f69533f5a4d
#
_entry.id   89a66e48ed99e45dc37d2f69533f5a4d
#
_cell.length_a   1.000
_cell.length_b   1.000
_cell.length_c   1.000
_cell.angle_alpha   90.00
_cell.angle_beta   90.00
_cell.angle_gamma   90.00
#
_symmetry.space_group_name_H-M   'P 1'
#
loop_
_entity.id
_entity.type
_entity.pdbx_description
1 polymer ?
#
loop_
_entity_poly.entity_id
_entity_poly.type
_entity_poly.pdbx_seq_one_letter_code
_entity_poly.pdbx_strand_id
1 'polypeptide(L)'
;MYILGDIGNSETKVFLVNSKNKIIKHINFSSKKINVRILNYKFNSLIKDYSKIEKILFCSVVPKSFNLIKKFISNKTSKKCYEVKDLKLKSLININVNYKQVGSDRLTNAISLLNQKDNFIILDFGTATTFDVIIKKTYKGGVIAPGIRISLNTLSDKATLIPKINLKKIKNIIGVDTISAVRSGFFWGYSGLIDNIFNLIKKETRKSFKLVITGGFSDLFKNSIKSKVVQDKDITIKGLIKISKLIK
;
A
#
# COMPACT_ATOMS: atom_id res chain seq x y z
N MET A 1 12.21 20.69 -3.98
CA MET A 1 11.65 19.67 -3.08
C MET A 1 10.40 19.05 -3.70
N TYR A 2 10.03 17.81 -3.31
CA TYR A 2 8.86 17.11 -3.86
C TYR A 2 7.87 16.79 -2.74
N ILE A 3 6.56 16.93 -3.04
CA ILE A 3 5.46 16.43 -2.22
C ILE A 3 5.02 15.11 -2.85
N LEU A 4 5.20 14.02 -2.16
CA LEU A 4 4.78 12.69 -2.60
C LEU A 4 3.80 12.10 -1.60
N GLY A 5 2.67 11.55 -2.07
CA GLY A 5 1.64 11.07 -1.15
C GLY A 5 0.97 9.77 -1.59
N ASP A 6 0.50 9.04 -0.59
CA ASP A 6 -0.30 7.83 -0.73
C ASP A 6 -1.64 8.06 -0.03
N ILE A 7 -2.74 7.97 -0.79
CA ILE A 7 -4.10 8.18 -0.30
C ILE A 7 -4.85 6.86 -0.35
N GLY A 8 -4.73 6.10 0.73
CA GLY A 8 -5.47 4.86 0.94
C GLY A 8 -6.87 5.10 1.53
N ASN A 9 -7.70 4.05 1.59
CA ASN A 9 -9.07 4.13 2.14
C ASN A 9 -9.11 4.49 3.64
N SER A 10 -8.11 4.11 4.40
CA SER A 10 -8.06 4.33 5.86
C SER A 10 -7.14 5.48 6.24
N GLU A 11 -5.98 5.56 5.62
CA GLU A 11 -4.90 6.49 5.96
C GLU A 11 -4.35 7.18 4.72
N THR A 12 -4.03 8.47 4.88
CA THR A 12 -3.27 9.25 3.90
C THR A 12 -1.88 9.54 4.49
N LYS A 13 -0.84 9.23 3.72
CA LYS A 13 0.56 9.52 4.05
C LYS A 13 1.10 10.53 3.06
N VAL A 14 1.74 11.59 3.56
CA VAL A 14 2.37 12.61 2.70
C VAL A 14 3.81 12.81 3.13
N PHE A 15 4.71 12.80 2.17
CA PHE A 15 6.15 12.88 2.36
C PHE A 15 6.69 14.14 1.69
N LEU A 16 7.59 14.83 2.38
CA LEU A 16 8.44 15.87 1.82
C LEU A 16 9.79 15.25 1.51
N VAL A 17 10.18 15.29 0.22
CA VAL A 17 11.38 14.64 -0.29
C VAL A 17 12.29 15.69 -0.94
N ASN A 18 13.60 15.62 -0.74
CA ASN A 18 14.53 16.53 -1.39
C ASN A 18 14.91 16.07 -2.82
N SER A 19 15.64 16.91 -3.55
CA SER A 19 16.12 16.62 -4.91
C SER A 19 17.04 15.38 -4.99
N LYS A 20 17.66 14.99 -3.87
CA LYS A 20 18.48 13.77 -3.75
C LYS A 20 17.64 12.54 -3.39
N ASN A 21 16.29 12.61 -3.48
CA ASN A 21 15.33 11.54 -3.15
C ASN A 21 15.35 11.10 -1.67
N LYS A 22 15.86 11.92 -0.76
CA LYS A 22 15.84 11.63 0.68
C LYS A 22 14.56 12.20 1.30
N ILE A 23 13.84 11.40 2.09
CA ILE A 23 12.69 11.85 2.87
C ILE A 23 13.18 12.80 3.96
N ILE A 24 12.66 14.03 3.96
CA ILE A 24 12.96 15.06 4.97
C ILE A 24 12.00 14.94 6.13
N LYS A 25 10.72 14.80 5.81
CA LYS A 25 9.61 14.76 6.78
C LYS A 25 8.43 14.01 6.20
N HIS A 26 7.58 13.46 7.05
CA HIS A 26 6.29 12.92 6.63
C HIS A 26 5.20 13.23 7.65
N ILE A 27 3.97 13.19 7.18
CA ILE A 27 2.75 13.29 7.97
C ILE A 27 1.81 12.16 7.57
N ASN A 28 0.97 11.77 8.52
CA ASN A 28 -0.13 10.86 8.26
C ASN A 28 -1.41 11.34 8.93
N PHE A 29 -2.54 10.99 8.36
CA PHE A 29 -3.87 11.30 8.89
C PHE A 29 -4.93 10.38 8.29
N SER A 30 -6.09 10.31 8.95
CA SER A 30 -7.21 9.49 8.48
C SER A 30 -7.80 10.04 7.18
N SER A 31 -7.88 9.21 6.14
CA SER A 31 -8.53 9.58 4.88
C SER A 31 -10.03 9.80 5.02
N LYS A 32 -10.68 9.16 6.00
CA LYS A 32 -12.11 9.30 6.26
C LYS A 32 -12.49 10.64 6.91
N LYS A 33 -11.55 11.26 7.62
CA LYS A 33 -11.78 12.50 8.39
C LYS A 33 -11.19 13.74 7.71
N ILE A 34 -10.74 13.60 6.46
CA ILE A 34 -10.08 14.67 5.73
C ILE A 34 -11.00 15.87 5.51
N ASN A 35 -10.52 17.06 5.87
CA ASN A 35 -11.17 18.35 5.63
C ASN A 35 -10.12 19.46 5.57
N VAL A 36 -10.52 20.67 5.16
CA VAL A 36 -9.60 21.81 4.98
C VAL A 36 -8.85 22.17 6.26
N ARG A 37 -9.49 22.08 7.43
CA ARG A 37 -8.86 22.38 8.74
C ARG A 37 -7.71 21.40 9.03
N ILE A 38 -7.94 20.10 8.82
CA ILE A 38 -6.93 19.06 9.01
C ILE A 38 -5.79 19.24 7.99
N LEU A 39 -6.11 19.57 6.74
CA LEU A 39 -5.10 19.84 5.72
C LEU A 39 -4.23 21.04 6.09
N ASN A 40 -4.82 22.16 6.50
CA ASN A 40 -4.06 23.33 6.97
C ASN A 40 -3.11 22.94 8.11
N TYR A 41 -3.60 22.30 9.15
CA TYR A 41 -2.78 21.90 10.30
C TYR A 41 -1.64 20.96 9.89
N LYS A 42 -1.95 19.91 9.14
CA LYS A 42 -0.97 18.89 8.75
C LYS A 42 0.05 19.41 7.74
N PHE A 43 -0.40 20.13 6.70
CA PHE A 43 0.52 20.63 5.67
C PHE A 43 1.37 21.79 6.17
N ASN A 44 0.88 22.67 7.05
CA ASN A 44 1.71 23.71 7.69
C ASN A 44 2.82 23.08 8.56
N SER A 45 2.55 21.94 9.18
CA SER A 45 3.59 21.22 9.91
C SER A 45 4.62 20.56 8.97
N LEU A 46 4.23 20.20 7.74
CA LEU A 46 5.10 19.53 6.77
C LEU A 46 5.93 20.52 5.94
N ILE A 47 5.32 21.61 5.48
CA ILE A 47 5.87 22.54 4.48
C ILE A 47 5.82 23.95 5.04
N LYS A 48 7.00 24.56 5.21
CA LYS A 48 7.13 25.97 5.63
C LYS A 48 7.09 26.94 4.46
N ASP A 49 7.60 26.52 3.31
CA ASP A 49 7.77 27.35 2.12
C ASP A 49 7.40 26.56 0.86
N TYR A 50 6.27 26.89 0.27
CA TYR A 50 5.75 26.25 -0.94
C TYR A 50 6.49 26.67 -2.22
N SER A 51 7.23 27.79 -2.22
CA SER A 51 8.02 28.23 -3.38
C SER A 51 9.11 27.24 -3.76
N LYS A 52 9.60 26.46 -2.77
CA LYS A 52 10.64 25.44 -2.97
C LYS A 52 10.08 24.09 -3.48
N ILE A 53 8.78 23.98 -3.69
CA ILE A 53 8.18 22.75 -4.19
C ILE A 53 8.26 22.73 -5.72
N GLU A 54 8.85 21.67 -6.27
CA GLU A 54 9.05 21.49 -7.70
C GLU A 54 8.07 20.46 -8.29
N LYS A 55 7.79 19.39 -7.54
CA LYS A 55 6.97 18.27 -8.01
C LYS A 55 5.99 17.84 -6.94
N ILE A 56 4.76 17.51 -7.37
CA ILE A 56 3.67 17.07 -6.50
C ILE A 56 3.01 15.86 -7.16
N LEU A 57 3.09 14.70 -6.48
CA LEU A 57 2.58 13.44 -7.00
C LEU A 57 1.91 12.63 -5.90
N PHE A 58 0.74 12.11 -6.21
CA PHE A 58 0.00 11.21 -5.31
C PHE A 58 -0.37 9.92 -6.04
N CYS A 59 -0.32 8.79 -5.34
CA CYS A 59 -1.14 7.65 -5.69
C CYS A 59 -2.42 7.68 -4.83
N SER A 60 -3.56 7.38 -5.43
CA SER A 60 -4.83 7.47 -4.72
C SER A 60 -5.82 6.42 -5.16
N VAL A 61 -6.44 5.76 -4.18
CA VAL A 61 -7.63 4.90 -4.36
C VAL A 61 -8.90 5.57 -3.83
N VAL A 62 -8.81 6.86 -3.42
CA VAL A 62 -9.93 7.66 -2.89
C VAL A 62 -10.03 8.98 -3.66
N PRO A 63 -10.71 9.03 -4.81
CA PRO A 63 -10.78 10.23 -5.67
C PRO A 63 -11.26 11.49 -4.96
N LYS A 64 -12.25 11.37 -4.06
CA LYS A 64 -12.76 12.52 -3.28
C LYS A 64 -11.67 13.16 -2.42
N SER A 65 -10.88 12.35 -1.71
CA SER A 65 -9.78 12.82 -0.87
C SER A 65 -8.66 13.42 -1.71
N PHE A 66 -8.32 12.81 -2.84
CA PHE A 66 -7.34 13.36 -3.77
C PHE A 66 -7.77 14.74 -4.29
N ASN A 67 -9.02 14.88 -4.76
CA ASN A 67 -9.52 16.16 -5.28
C ASN A 67 -9.49 17.26 -4.22
N LEU A 68 -9.81 16.94 -2.95
CA LEU A 68 -9.73 17.90 -1.86
C LEU A 68 -8.29 18.33 -1.58
N ILE A 69 -7.34 17.38 -1.54
CA ILE A 69 -5.91 17.68 -1.37
C ILE A 69 -5.39 18.50 -2.56
N LYS A 70 -5.74 18.11 -3.79
CA LYS A 70 -5.35 18.81 -5.01
C LYS A 70 -5.81 20.27 -4.99
N LYS A 71 -7.10 20.52 -4.66
CA LYS A 71 -7.65 21.87 -4.52
C LYS A 71 -6.94 22.65 -3.41
N PHE A 72 -6.68 22.04 -2.27
CA PHE A 72 -5.96 22.66 -1.16
C PHE A 72 -4.54 23.08 -1.57
N ILE A 73 -3.80 22.20 -2.25
CA ILE A 73 -2.41 22.49 -2.68
C ILE A 73 -2.38 23.53 -3.79
N SER A 74 -3.33 23.53 -4.76
CA SER A 74 -3.38 24.52 -5.83
C SER A 74 -3.59 25.95 -5.33
N ASN A 75 -4.15 26.14 -4.14
CA ASN A 75 -4.24 27.46 -3.49
C ASN A 75 -2.93 27.91 -2.83
N LYS A 76 -1.93 27.06 -2.73
CA LYS A 76 -0.65 27.31 -2.05
C LYS A 76 0.54 27.40 -3.02
N THR A 77 0.42 26.82 -4.22
CA THR A 77 1.49 26.82 -5.23
C THR A 77 0.90 26.69 -6.63
N SER A 78 1.56 27.28 -7.61
CA SER A 78 1.22 27.13 -9.05
C SER A 78 1.63 25.76 -9.63
N LYS A 79 2.34 24.92 -8.86
CA LYS A 79 2.79 23.62 -9.35
C LYS A 79 1.64 22.64 -9.50
N LYS A 80 1.60 21.95 -10.62
CA LYS A 80 0.56 20.96 -10.93
C LYS A 80 0.67 19.75 -10.00
N CYS A 81 -0.45 19.37 -9.41
CA CYS A 81 -0.60 18.17 -8.60
C CYS A 81 -1.08 17.01 -9.49
N TYR A 82 -0.25 15.98 -9.63
CA TYR A 82 -0.51 14.81 -10.46
C TYR A 82 -1.02 13.64 -9.62
N GLU A 83 -1.94 12.87 -10.19
CA GLU A 83 -2.18 11.48 -9.77
C GLU A 83 -1.28 10.55 -10.60
N VAL A 84 -0.83 9.45 -10.00
CA VAL A 84 0.10 8.50 -10.64
C VAL A 84 -0.39 8.07 -12.03
N LYS A 85 -1.69 7.82 -12.21
CA LYS A 85 -2.27 7.40 -13.48
C LYS A 85 -2.37 8.52 -14.53
N ASP A 86 -2.18 9.78 -14.15
CA ASP A 86 -2.09 10.91 -15.10
C ASP A 86 -0.77 10.86 -15.89
N LEU A 87 0.20 10.07 -15.43
CA LEU A 87 1.52 9.96 -16.02
C LEU A 87 1.64 8.74 -16.96
N LYS A 88 2.58 8.81 -17.91
CA LYS A 88 2.83 7.74 -18.89
C LYS A 88 3.58 6.55 -18.25
N LEU A 89 2.95 5.81 -17.35
CA LEU A 89 3.57 4.68 -16.63
C LEU A 89 4.09 3.57 -17.56
N LYS A 90 3.56 3.45 -18.79
CA LYS A 90 4.02 2.47 -19.78
C LYS A 90 5.51 2.63 -20.14
N SER A 91 6.11 3.80 -19.91
CA SER A 91 7.56 3.99 -20.07
C SER A 91 8.39 3.27 -18.99
N LEU A 92 7.79 2.95 -17.85
CA LEU A 92 8.44 2.28 -16.72
C LEU A 92 8.09 0.79 -16.64
N ILE A 93 6.82 0.45 -16.86
CA ILE A 93 6.27 -0.89 -16.65
C ILE A 93 5.29 -1.28 -17.75
N ASN A 94 5.39 -2.53 -18.22
CA ASN A 94 4.36 -3.11 -19.07
C ASN A 94 3.17 -3.56 -18.21
N ILE A 95 1.94 -3.26 -18.64
CA ILE A 95 0.73 -3.57 -17.88
C ILE A 95 -0.17 -4.47 -18.73
N ASN A 96 -0.30 -5.74 -18.32
CA ASN A 96 -1.04 -6.79 -19.06
C ASN A 96 -2.44 -7.04 -18.47
N VAL A 97 -3.04 -6.03 -17.89
CA VAL A 97 -4.39 -6.08 -17.31
C VAL A 97 -5.15 -4.82 -17.67
N ASN A 98 -6.44 -4.78 -17.34
CA ASN A 98 -7.22 -3.56 -17.53
C ASN A 98 -6.66 -2.43 -16.63
N TYR A 99 -5.91 -1.52 -17.26
CA TYR A 99 -5.26 -0.38 -16.58
C TYR A 99 -6.21 0.47 -15.74
N LYS A 100 -7.47 0.65 -16.20
CA LYS A 100 -8.46 1.48 -15.51
C LYS A 100 -8.88 0.87 -14.17
N GLN A 101 -8.86 -0.46 -14.06
CA GLN A 101 -9.32 -1.19 -12.87
C GLN A 101 -8.22 -1.44 -11.81
N VAL A 102 -6.95 -1.29 -12.17
CA VAL A 102 -5.85 -1.47 -11.18
C VAL A 102 -5.72 -0.23 -10.32
N GLY A 103 -5.61 -0.37 -9.01
CA GLY A 103 -5.30 0.72 -8.08
C GLY A 103 -3.95 1.34 -8.39
N SER A 104 -3.84 2.67 -8.26
CA SER A 104 -2.57 3.38 -8.48
C SER A 104 -1.50 3.01 -7.45
N ASP A 105 -1.90 2.67 -6.22
CA ASP A 105 -1.06 2.13 -5.15
C ASP A 105 -0.37 0.83 -5.58
N ARG A 106 -1.11 -0.11 -6.15
CA ARG A 106 -0.60 -1.40 -6.65
C ARG A 106 0.43 -1.22 -7.76
N LEU A 107 0.17 -0.32 -8.72
CA LEU A 107 1.13 0.02 -9.78
C LEU A 107 2.36 0.73 -9.22
N THR A 108 2.18 1.62 -8.26
CA THR A 108 3.27 2.32 -7.57
C THR A 108 4.18 1.34 -6.84
N ASN A 109 3.60 0.40 -6.09
CA ASN A 109 4.34 -0.67 -5.41
C ASN A 109 5.10 -1.54 -6.42
N ALA A 110 4.48 -1.93 -7.52
CA ALA A 110 5.13 -2.71 -8.58
C ALA A 110 6.34 -1.97 -9.17
N ILE A 111 6.19 -0.68 -9.50
CA ILE A 111 7.26 0.15 -10.08
C ILE A 111 8.45 0.28 -9.11
N SER A 112 8.21 0.28 -7.80
CA SER A 112 9.28 0.37 -6.81
C SER A 112 10.30 -0.75 -6.94
N LEU A 113 9.87 -1.96 -7.30
CA LEU A 113 10.69 -3.18 -7.34
C LEU A 113 11.26 -3.50 -8.72
N LEU A 114 10.88 -2.75 -9.77
CA LEU A 114 11.27 -3.07 -11.12
C LEU A 114 12.79 -3.18 -11.29
N ASN A 115 13.20 -4.35 -11.73
CA ASN A 115 14.51 -4.63 -12.31
C ASN A 115 14.31 -5.59 -13.50
N GLN A 116 15.39 -5.88 -14.25
CA GLN A 116 15.30 -6.75 -15.43
C GLN A 116 15.48 -8.24 -15.11
N LYS A 117 15.91 -8.56 -13.89
CA LYS A 117 16.39 -9.91 -13.52
C LYS A 117 15.34 -10.70 -12.75
N ASP A 118 14.67 -10.08 -11.81
CA ASP A 118 13.83 -10.77 -10.83
C ASP A 118 12.34 -10.70 -11.15
N ASN A 119 11.61 -11.70 -10.66
CA ASN A 119 10.15 -11.67 -10.56
C ASN A 119 9.76 -11.43 -9.12
N PHE A 120 8.67 -10.70 -8.89
CA PHE A 120 8.19 -10.35 -7.56
C PHE A 120 6.72 -10.70 -7.38
N ILE A 121 6.38 -11.14 -6.17
CA ILE A 121 5.01 -11.07 -5.66
C ILE A 121 5.04 -10.08 -4.52
N ILE A 122 4.19 -9.05 -4.60
CA ILE A 122 4.01 -8.08 -3.52
C ILE A 122 2.76 -8.46 -2.75
N LEU A 123 2.92 -8.78 -1.47
CA LEU A 123 1.83 -9.02 -0.54
C LEU A 123 1.64 -7.76 0.29
N ASP A 124 0.51 -7.06 0.10
CA ASP A 124 0.16 -5.88 0.88
C ASP A 124 -1.00 -6.17 1.83
N PHE A 125 -0.75 -5.98 3.11
CA PHE A 125 -1.73 -6.08 4.19
C PHE A 125 -2.45 -4.73 4.43
N GLY A 126 -3.21 -4.29 3.45
CA GLY A 126 -3.99 -3.07 3.50
C GLY A 126 -5.44 -3.25 3.95
N THR A 127 -6.34 -2.41 3.40
CA THR A 127 -7.79 -2.56 3.53
C THR A 127 -8.29 -3.88 2.93
N ALA A 128 -7.71 -4.28 1.81
CA ALA A 128 -7.72 -5.64 1.29
C ALA A 128 -6.33 -6.26 1.48
N THR A 129 -6.24 -7.59 1.43
CA THR A 129 -4.97 -8.31 1.31
C THR A 129 -4.73 -8.58 -0.16
N THR A 130 -3.71 -7.94 -0.77
CA THR A 130 -3.47 -8.06 -2.21
C THR A 130 -2.16 -8.77 -2.50
N PHE A 131 -2.15 -9.55 -3.60
CA PHE A 131 -0.96 -10.17 -4.16
C PHE A 131 -0.76 -9.61 -5.55
N ASP A 132 0.28 -8.84 -5.77
CA ASP A 132 0.62 -8.26 -7.06
C ASP A 132 1.75 -9.03 -7.71
N VAL A 133 1.53 -9.53 -8.92
CA VAL A 133 2.46 -10.40 -9.65
C VAL A 133 3.22 -9.59 -10.69
N ILE A 134 4.53 -9.51 -10.52
CA ILE A 134 5.44 -8.82 -11.44
C ILE A 134 6.43 -9.85 -12.03
N ILE A 135 6.44 -9.98 -13.35
CA ILE A 135 7.40 -10.81 -14.06
C ILE A 135 8.31 -9.89 -14.87
N LYS A 136 9.57 -9.79 -14.45
CA LYS A 136 10.55 -8.84 -14.99
C LYS A 136 10.00 -7.41 -14.92
N LYS A 137 9.70 -6.78 -16.07
CA LYS A 137 9.13 -5.43 -16.17
C LYS A 137 7.62 -5.41 -16.42
N THR A 138 6.94 -6.53 -16.25
CA THR A 138 5.51 -6.66 -16.59
C THR A 138 4.68 -6.90 -15.35
N TYR A 139 3.71 -6.03 -15.10
CA TYR A 139 2.63 -6.26 -14.15
C TYR A 139 1.62 -7.23 -14.76
N LYS A 140 1.49 -8.40 -14.17
CA LYS A 140 0.64 -9.50 -14.68
C LYS A 140 -0.76 -9.52 -14.09
N GLY A 141 -1.01 -8.73 -13.07
CA GLY A 141 -2.23 -8.77 -12.27
C GLY A 141 -1.96 -9.28 -10.88
N GLY A 142 -2.94 -9.93 -10.28
CA GLY A 142 -2.78 -10.45 -8.94
C GLY A 142 -4.07 -10.96 -8.33
N VAL A 143 -4.03 -11.23 -7.03
CA VAL A 143 -5.14 -11.73 -6.23
C VAL A 143 -5.55 -10.68 -5.22
N ILE A 144 -6.84 -10.57 -4.94
CA ILE A 144 -7.39 -9.71 -3.89
C ILE A 144 -8.19 -10.60 -2.93
N ALA A 145 -7.77 -10.65 -1.70
CA ALA A 145 -8.46 -11.30 -0.61
C ALA A 145 -8.99 -10.27 0.39
N PRO A 146 -9.95 -10.62 1.24
CA PRO A 146 -10.40 -9.73 2.30
C PRO A 146 -9.24 -9.26 3.18
N GLY A 147 -9.29 -8.00 3.62
CA GLY A 147 -8.28 -7.47 4.55
C GLY A 147 -8.51 -8.01 5.96
N ILE A 148 -7.44 -8.34 6.66
CA ILE A 148 -7.49 -8.96 7.99
C ILE A 148 -8.33 -8.14 8.98
N ARG A 149 -8.10 -6.83 9.03
CA ARG A 149 -8.82 -5.94 9.97
C ARG A 149 -10.32 -5.87 9.65
N ILE A 150 -10.67 -5.79 8.37
CA ILE A 150 -12.08 -5.75 7.93
C ILE A 150 -12.75 -7.06 8.30
N SER A 151 -12.15 -8.21 7.95
CA SER A 151 -12.71 -9.53 8.26
C SER A 151 -12.92 -9.74 9.76
N LEU A 152 -11.92 -9.36 10.56
CA LEU A 152 -11.98 -9.48 12.02
C LEU A 152 -13.07 -8.58 12.63
N ASN A 153 -13.16 -7.32 12.17
CA ASN A 153 -14.20 -6.41 12.62
C ASN A 153 -15.59 -6.89 12.19
N THR A 154 -15.76 -7.34 10.95
CA THR A 154 -17.03 -7.87 10.46
C THR A 154 -17.47 -9.09 11.26
N LEU A 155 -16.55 -9.99 11.62
CA LEU A 155 -16.85 -11.12 12.48
C LEU A 155 -17.37 -10.66 13.85
N SER A 156 -16.68 -9.72 14.50
CA SER A 156 -17.09 -9.16 15.79
C SER A 156 -18.38 -8.36 15.72
N ASP A 157 -18.66 -7.68 14.61
CA ASP A 157 -19.87 -6.86 14.44
C ASP A 157 -21.12 -7.72 14.13
N LYS A 158 -20.93 -8.94 13.57
CA LYS A 158 -22.03 -9.84 13.16
C LYS A 158 -22.28 -10.99 14.13
N ALA A 159 -21.29 -11.39 14.92
CA ALA A 159 -21.41 -12.48 15.87
C ALA A 159 -21.45 -11.92 17.30
N THR A 160 -22.64 -11.91 17.89
CA THR A 160 -22.94 -11.26 19.19
C THR A 160 -22.00 -11.69 20.34
N LEU A 161 -21.53 -12.94 20.33
CA LEU A 161 -20.65 -13.47 21.38
C LEU A 161 -19.16 -13.25 21.10
N ILE A 162 -18.79 -12.65 19.97
CA ILE A 162 -17.40 -12.39 19.61
C ILE A 162 -17.04 -10.93 19.90
N PRO A 163 -16.22 -10.65 20.91
CA PRO A 163 -15.83 -9.26 21.24
C PRO A 163 -14.90 -8.70 20.17
N LYS A 164 -14.67 -7.37 20.20
CA LYS A 164 -13.63 -6.74 19.39
C LYS A 164 -12.25 -7.24 19.82
N ILE A 165 -11.51 -7.80 18.86
CA ILE A 165 -10.26 -8.50 19.10
C ILE A 165 -9.12 -7.80 18.35
N ASN A 166 -8.02 -7.57 19.06
CA ASN A 166 -6.76 -7.20 18.42
C ASN A 166 -6.00 -8.47 18.04
N LEU A 167 -5.70 -8.61 16.75
CA LEU A 167 -4.94 -9.75 16.26
C LEU A 167 -3.49 -9.67 16.77
N LYS A 168 -3.05 -10.78 17.38
CA LYS A 168 -1.67 -11.00 17.86
C LYS A 168 -1.22 -12.36 17.40
N LYS A 169 0.10 -12.57 17.37
CA LYS A 169 0.68 -13.91 17.16
C LYS A 169 0.20 -14.85 18.27
N ILE A 170 -0.18 -16.05 17.87
CA ILE A 170 -0.57 -17.12 18.80
C ILE A 170 0.29 -18.36 18.52
N LYS A 171 0.68 -19.07 19.58
CA LYS A 171 1.52 -20.26 19.46
C LYS A 171 0.69 -21.51 19.20
N ASN A 172 -0.38 -21.68 19.98
CA ASN A 172 -1.23 -22.86 19.90
C ASN A 172 -2.30 -22.70 18.83
N ILE A 173 -2.56 -23.78 18.08
CA ILE A 173 -3.61 -23.81 17.06
C ILE A 173 -5.00 -23.92 17.69
N ILE A 174 -5.15 -24.70 18.77
CA ILE A 174 -6.41 -24.87 19.46
C ILE A 174 -6.53 -23.75 20.49
N GLY A 175 -7.55 -22.90 20.35
CA GLY A 175 -7.91 -21.89 21.35
C GLY A 175 -8.75 -22.51 22.47
N VAL A 176 -8.56 -22.03 23.68
CA VAL A 176 -9.26 -22.51 24.89
C VAL A 176 -10.36 -21.54 25.36
N ASP A 177 -10.46 -20.40 24.71
CA ASP A 177 -11.49 -19.37 24.88
C ASP A 177 -11.81 -18.71 23.54
N THR A 178 -12.89 -17.93 23.45
CA THR A 178 -13.34 -17.27 22.21
C THR A 178 -12.25 -16.39 21.61
N ILE A 179 -11.53 -15.63 22.42
CA ILE A 179 -10.50 -14.69 21.94
C ILE A 179 -9.31 -15.45 21.34
N SER A 180 -8.82 -16.48 22.02
CA SER A 180 -7.71 -17.30 21.54
C SER A 180 -8.11 -18.12 20.31
N ALA A 181 -9.34 -18.65 20.26
CA ALA A 181 -9.86 -19.37 19.09
C ALA A 181 -9.95 -18.47 17.84
N VAL A 182 -10.51 -17.25 17.97
CA VAL A 182 -10.58 -16.28 16.86
C VAL A 182 -9.17 -15.83 16.44
N ARG A 183 -8.28 -15.52 17.38
CA ARG A 183 -6.87 -15.19 17.07
C ARG A 183 -6.18 -16.30 16.30
N SER A 184 -6.38 -17.55 16.72
CA SER A 184 -5.80 -18.72 16.05
C SER A 184 -6.32 -18.86 14.63
N GLY A 185 -7.63 -18.82 14.43
CA GLY A 185 -8.24 -18.89 13.11
C GLY A 185 -7.74 -17.82 12.15
N PHE A 186 -7.64 -16.58 12.62
CA PHE A 186 -7.11 -15.50 11.80
C PHE A 186 -5.60 -15.61 11.55
N PHE A 187 -4.80 -15.90 12.58
CA PHE A 187 -3.35 -15.94 12.40
C PHE A 187 -2.91 -17.12 11.53
N TRP A 188 -3.35 -18.32 11.83
CA TRP A 188 -2.98 -19.52 11.09
C TRP A 188 -3.74 -19.62 9.75
N GLY A 189 -5.01 -19.20 9.72
CA GLY A 189 -5.80 -19.16 8.50
C GLY A 189 -5.20 -18.23 7.46
N TYR A 190 -4.82 -17.00 7.82
CA TYR A 190 -4.15 -16.08 6.89
C TYR A 190 -2.73 -16.55 6.52
N SER A 191 -1.98 -17.15 7.44
CA SER A 191 -0.68 -17.75 7.10
C SER A 191 -0.82 -18.82 6.04
N GLY A 192 -1.80 -19.73 6.19
CA GLY A 192 -2.10 -20.77 5.21
C GLY A 192 -2.62 -20.22 3.87
N LEU A 193 -3.50 -19.20 3.91
CA LEU A 193 -3.98 -18.50 2.71
C LEU A 193 -2.83 -17.91 1.91
N ILE A 194 -1.89 -17.25 2.59
CA ILE A 194 -0.74 -16.60 1.95
C ILE A 194 0.16 -17.65 1.28
N ASP A 195 0.54 -18.68 2.02
CA ASP A 195 1.40 -19.75 1.49
C ASP A 195 0.75 -20.47 0.32
N ASN A 196 -0.55 -20.75 0.40
CA ASN A 196 -1.30 -21.41 -0.67
C ASN A 196 -1.36 -20.54 -1.94
N ILE A 197 -1.77 -19.27 -1.82
CA ILE A 197 -1.85 -18.35 -2.98
C ILE A 197 -0.47 -18.18 -3.62
N PHE A 198 0.58 -17.99 -2.80
CA PHE A 198 1.94 -17.87 -3.30
C PHE A 198 2.37 -19.10 -4.11
N ASN A 199 2.07 -20.29 -3.61
CA ASN A 199 2.39 -21.55 -4.30
C ASN A 199 1.57 -21.75 -5.57
N LEU A 200 0.28 -21.39 -5.57
CA LEU A 200 -0.57 -21.43 -6.76
C LEU A 200 -0.06 -20.50 -7.87
N ILE A 201 0.35 -19.27 -7.52
CA ILE A 201 0.95 -18.34 -8.50
C ILE A 201 2.24 -18.93 -9.08
N LYS A 202 3.09 -19.54 -8.27
CA LYS A 202 4.32 -20.20 -8.74
C LYS A 202 4.00 -21.36 -9.69
N LYS A 203 3.01 -22.19 -9.33
CA LYS A 203 2.57 -23.34 -10.14
C LYS A 203 2.02 -22.88 -11.50
N GLU A 204 1.12 -21.90 -11.50
CA GLU A 204 0.50 -21.36 -12.71
C GLU A 204 1.52 -20.72 -13.65
N THR A 205 2.42 -19.90 -13.11
CA THR A 205 3.40 -19.16 -13.91
C THR A 205 4.65 -19.97 -14.26
N ARG A 206 4.90 -21.09 -13.58
CA ARG A 206 6.13 -21.90 -13.65
C ARG A 206 7.40 -21.06 -13.45
N LYS A 207 7.34 -20.07 -12.53
CA LYS A 207 8.44 -19.15 -12.25
C LYS A 207 8.77 -19.10 -10.76
N SER A 208 9.99 -18.71 -10.46
CA SER A 208 10.42 -18.34 -9.11
C SER A 208 10.15 -16.85 -8.87
N PHE A 209 9.83 -16.51 -7.63
CA PHE A 209 9.54 -15.14 -7.20
C PHE A 209 10.22 -14.80 -5.88
N LYS A 210 10.62 -13.54 -5.75
CA LYS A 210 10.90 -12.91 -4.45
C LYS A 210 9.58 -12.41 -3.86
N LEU A 211 9.24 -12.84 -2.65
CA LEU A 211 8.06 -12.39 -1.95
C LEU A 211 8.40 -11.15 -1.12
N VAL A 212 7.81 -10.00 -1.49
CA VAL A 212 7.94 -8.74 -0.77
C VAL A 212 6.65 -8.48 -0.01
N ILE A 213 6.76 -8.21 1.28
CA ILE A 213 5.59 -7.95 2.13
C ILE A 213 5.58 -6.51 2.64
N THR A 214 4.40 -5.91 2.67
CA THR A 214 4.16 -4.56 3.16
C THR A 214 2.81 -4.46 3.88
N GLY A 215 2.44 -3.26 4.32
CA GLY A 215 1.17 -2.99 4.98
C GLY A 215 1.18 -3.26 6.48
N GLY A 216 0.03 -3.00 7.11
CA GLY A 216 -0.08 -2.89 8.58
C GLY A 216 0.13 -4.18 9.37
N PHE A 217 -0.06 -5.35 8.75
CA PHE A 217 0.15 -6.65 9.40
C PHE A 217 1.44 -7.35 8.96
N SER A 218 2.28 -6.70 8.17
CA SER A 218 3.53 -7.29 7.69
C SER A 218 4.46 -7.77 8.82
N ASP A 219 4.56 -7.01 9.92
CA ASP A 219 5.36 -7.43 11.10
C ASP A 219 4.83 -8.71 11.75
N LEU A 220 3.50 -8.85 11.79
CA LEU A 220 2.88 -10.01 12.42
C LEU A 220 3.13 -11.30 11.64
N PHE A 221 3.06 -11.21 10.30
CA PHE A 221 3.09 -12.39 9.42
C PHE A 221 4.46 -12.75 8.85
N LYS A 222 5.45 -11.83 8.87
CA LYS A 222 6.77 -12.06 8.24
C LYS A 222 7.47 -13.36 8.66
N ASN A 223 7.24 -13.83 9.89
CA ASN A 223 7.87 -15.02 10.43
C ASN A 223 6.93 -16.25 10.44
N SER A 224 5.69 -16.13 9.98
CA SER A 224 4.72 -17.24 9.92
C SER A 224 4.52 -17.76 8.49
N ILE A 225 4.98 -17.04 7.50
CA ILE A 225 4.99 -17.43 6.09
C ILE A 225 6.17 -18.39 5.88
N LYS A 226 5.93 -19.55 5.27
CA LYS A 226 6.95 -20.57 5.00
C LYS A 226 8.01 -20.12 4.01
N SER A 227 7.61 -19.32 3.02
CA SER A 227 8.53 -18.78 2.02
C SER A 227 9.39 -17.67 2.58
N LYS A 228 10.63 -17.54 2.07
CA LYS A 228 11.50 -16.41 2.41
C LYS A 228 10.85 -15.09 1.97
N VAL A 229 10.63 -14.19 2.90
CA VAL A 229 10.02 -12.87 2.66
C VAL A 229 11.03 -11.74 2.86
N VAL A 230 10.85 -10.67 2.10
CA VAL A 230 11.52 -9.39 2.29
C VAL A 230 10.46 -8.38 2.72
N GLN A 231 10.60 -7.79 3.89
CA GLN A 231 9.68 -6.75 4.35
C GLN A 231 10.14 -5.39 3.84
N ASP A 232 9.24 -4.64 3.18
CA ASP A 232 9.48 -3.27 2.74
C ASP A 232 8.28 -2.37 3.06
N LYS A 233 8.36 -1.64 4.16
CA LYS A 233 7.31 -0.71 4.62
C LYS A 233 7.27 0.59 3.79
N ASP A 234 8.34 0.87 3.06
CA ASP A 234 8.53 2.09 2.27
C ASP A 234 8.31 1.86 0.77
N ILE A 235 7.75 0.71 0.39
CA ILE A 235 7.59 0.30 -1.00
C ILE A 235 6.86 1.38 -1.83
N THR A 236 5.78 1.94 -1.30
CA THR A 236 4.96 2.93 -2.00
C THR A 236 5.71 4.24 -2.21
N ILE A 237 6.40 4.77 -1.18
CA ILE A 237 7.18 6.00 -1.35
C ILE A 237 8.36 5.80 -2.30
N LYS A 238 9.01 4.64 -2.29
CA LYS A 238 10.06 4.30 -3.26
C LYS A 238 9.51 4.29 -4.70
N GLY A 239 8.30 3.76 -4.89
CA GLY A 239 7.60 3.80 -6.18
C GLY A 239 7.28 5.22 -6.62
N LEU A 240 6.71 6.04 -5.74
CA LEU A 240 6.43 7.45 -6.00
C LEU A 240 7.68 8.24 -6.40
N ILE A 241 8.81 8.02 -5.72
CA ILE A 241 10.11 8.63 -6.07
C ILE A 241 10.53 8.24 -7.49
N LYS A 242 10.39 6.96 -7.88
CA LYS A 242 10.71 6.52 -9.24
C LYS A 242 9.78 7.18 -10.27
N ILE A 243 8.48 7.23 -9.99
CA ILE A 243 7.47 7.78 -10.90
C ILE A 243 7.62 9.31 -11.01
N SER A 244 7.99 10.01 -9.94
CA SER A 244 8.16 11.47 -9.96
C SER A 244 9.20 11.96 -10.98
N LYS A 245 10.10 11.08 -11.45
CA LYS A 245 11.05 11.38 -12.52
C LYS A 245 10.38 11.61 -13.89
N LEU A 246 9.13 11.16 -14.07
CA LEU A 246 8.33 11.41 -15.28
C LEU A 246 7.74 12.83 -15.31
N ILE A 247 7.72 13.53 -14.20
CA ILE A 247 7.27 14.92 -14.11
C ILE A 247 8.47 15.81 -14.52
N LYS A 248 8.26 16.54 -15.59
CA LYS A 248 9.20 17.55 -16.10
C LYS A 248 9.14 18.82 -15.27
#